data_af87eb96ce25a1137c58619fa2397e2c
#
_entry.id   af87eb96ce25a1137c58619fa2397e2c
#
_cell.length_a   1.000
_cell.length_b   1.000
_cell.length_c   1.000
_cell.angle_alpha   90.00
_cell.angle_beta   90.00
_cell.angle_gamma   90.00
#
_symmetry.space_group_name_H-M   'P 1'
#
loop_
_entity.id
_entity.type
_entity.pdbx_description
1 polymer ?
#
loop_
_entity_poly.entity_id
_entity_poly.type
_entity_poly.pdbx_seq_one_letter_code
_entity_poly.pdbx_strand_id
1 'polypeptide(L)'
;MLIAALALASALVVALGWQLYQARENQRWLSQRATQPYIGMYVPRIAMTSLDGASRRLGEPAADYQVLYFFTTGCPHCRASAPLVKAIAGQLDAASGGRAEMLGIALDPPAAADAYAREHGFAFPVIASQDRRSAMLFRARNVPLLLVIGRDGRVRYARVGAINTKEGVNGVLTAVRRKEASPAGPTTKES
;
A
#
# COMPACT_ATOMS: atom_id res chain seq x y z
N MET A 1 -45.59 12.67 -36.89
CA MET A 1 -45.66 12.11 -35.52
C MET A 1 -44.67 10.93 -35.29
N LEU A 2 -44.57 9.95 -36.18
CA LEU A 2 -43.69 8.79 -36.02
C LEU A 2 -42.21 9.16 -35.93
N ILE A 3 -41.71 10.08 -36.75
CA ILE A 3 -40.31 10.55 -36.78
C ILE A 3 -39.95 11.26 -35.46
N ALA A 4 -40.85 12.08 -34.92
CA ALA A 4 -40.64 12.76 -33.65
C ALA A 4 -40.59 11.75 -32.46
N ALA A 5 -41.42 10.74 -32.48
CA ALA A 5 -41.41 9.68 -31.48
C ALA A 5 -40.12 8.84 -31.53
N LEU A 6 -39.65 8.52 -32.75
CA LEU A 6 -38.37 7.81 -32.95
C LEU A 6 -37.17 8.65 -32.49
N ALA A 7 -37.14 9.94 -32.76
CA ALA A 7 -36.09 10.85 -32.30
C ALA A 7 -36.07 10.96 -30.76
N LEU A 8 -37.25 11.02 -30.16
CA LEU A 8 -37.37 11.07 -28.69
C LEU A 8 -36.93 9.76 -28.04
N ALA A 9 -37.28 8.61 -28.62
CA ALA A 9 -36.85 7.30 -28.14
C ALA A 9 -35.34 7.13 -28.25
N SER A 10 -34.74 7.53 -29.38
CA SER A 10 -33.27 7.46 -29.54
C SER A 10 -32.53 8.39 -28.57
N ALA A 11 -33.02 9.60 -28.34
CA ALA A 11 -32.46 10.51 -27.35
C ALA A 11 -32.53 9.94 -25.93
N LEU A 12 -33.66 9.29 -25.60
CA LEU A 12 -33.81 8.64 -24.30
C LEU A 12 -32.83 7.47 -24.11
N VAL A 13 -32.67 6.64 -25.15
CA VAL A 13 -31.68 5.52 -25.12
C VAL A 13 -30.26 6.04 -24.91
N VAL A 14 -29.88 7.10 -25.60
CA VAL A 14 -28.56 7.73 -25.46
C VAL A 14 -28.40 8.31 -24.04
N ALA A 15 -29.41 9.00 -23.51
CA ALA A 15 -29.37 9.57 -22.18
C ALA A 15 -29.27 8.49 -21.10
N LEU A 16 -30.03 7.42 -21.20
CA LEU A 16 -29.96 6.28 -20.28
C LEU A 16 -28.63 5.54 -20.37
N GLY A 17 -28.11 5.35 -21.58
CA GLY A 17 -26.79 4.77 -21.81
C GLY A 17 -25.67 5.60 -21.14
N TRP A 18 -25.74 6.91 -21.26
CA TRP A 18 -24.81 7.83 -20.63
C TRP A 18 -24.91 7.80 -19.10
N GLN A 19 -26.12 7.82 -18.55
CA GLN A 19 -26.33 7.71 -17.10
C GLN A 19 -25.80 6.37 -16.55
N LEU A 20 -26.07 5.28 -17.26
CA LEU A 20 -25.57 3.95 -16.88
C LEU A 20 -24.04 3.89 -16.91
N TYR A 21 -23.43 4.50 -17.93
CA TYR A 21 -21.98 4.60 -18.04
C TYR A 21 -21.39 5.37 -16.85
N GLN A 22 -21.91 6.56 -16.54
CA GLN A 22 -21.47 7.35 -15.40
C GLN A 22 -21.68 6.64 -14.06
N ALA A 23 -22.80 5.96 -13.87
CA ALA A 23 -23.08 5.20 -12.66
C ALA A 23 -22.05 4.06 -12.45
N ARG A 24 -21.69 3.36 -13.52
CA ARG A 24 -20.66 2.29 -13.49
C ARG A 24 -19.27 2.83 -13.16
N GLU A 25 -18.88 3.96 -13.73
CA GLU A 25 -17.60 4.60 -13.43
C GLU A 25 -17.52 5.04 -11.95
N ASN A 26 -18.57 5.68 -11.45
CA ASN A 26 -18.66 6.07 -10.04
C ASN A 26 -18.62 4.86 -9.11
N GLN A 27 -19.29 3.77 -9.46
CA GLN A 27 -19.30 2.55 -8.67
C GLN A 27 -17.91 1.88 -8.65
N ARG A 28 -17.19 1.86 -9.78
CA ARG A 28 -15.81 1.35 -9.86
C ARG A 28 -14.87 2.17 -8.98
N TRP A 29 -14.95 3.50 -9.07
CA TRP A 29 -14.11 4.40 -8.28
C TRP A 29 -14.36 4.25 -6.77
N LEU A 30 -15.63 4.17 -6.35
CA LEU A 30 -15.98 3.93 -4.94
C LEU A 30 -15.51 2.56 -4.46
N SER A 31 -15.67 1.50 -5.26
CA SER A 31 -15.23 0.15 -4.90
C SER A 31 -13.69 0.06 -4.81
N GLN A 32 -12.97 0.73 -5.68
CA GLN A 32 -11.50 0.80 -5.59
C GLN A 32 -11.04 1.51 -4.31
N ARG A 33 -11.64 2.67 -3.98
CA ARG A 33 -11.34 3.37 -2.72
C ARG A 33 -11.74 2.60 -1.48
N ALA A 34 -12.79 1.80 -1.56
CA ALA A 34 -13.21 0.96 -0.43
C ALA A 34 -12.27 -0.23 -0.19
N THR A 35 -11.64 -0.77 -1.25
CA THR A 35 -10.90 -2.05 -1.19
C THR A 35 -9.39 -1.92 -1.34
N GLN A 36 -8.90 -0.82 -1.93
CA GLN A 36 -7.48 -0.58 -2.14
C GLN A 36 -6.94 0.52 -1.22
N PRO A 37 -5.66 0.45 -0.80
CA PRO A 37 -5.04 1.53 -0.07
C PRO A 37 -4.87 2.77 -0.95
N TYR A 38 -5.02 3.95 -0.36
CA TYR A 38 -4.86 5.23 -1.04
C TYR A 38 -4.01 6.19 -0.23
N ILE A 39 -3.41 7.16 -0.89
CA ILE A 39 -2.59 8.21 -0.24
C ILE A 39 -3.47 9.01 0.71
N GLY A 40 -2.98 9.24 1.93
CA GLY A 40 -3.71 9.91 3.00
C GLY A 40 -4.57 8.98 3.86
N MET A 41 -4.73 7.70 3.48
CA MET A 41 -5.41 6.70 4.32
C MET A 41 -4.69 6.56 5.67
N TYR A 42 -5.44 6.55 6.75
CA TYR A 42 -4.92 6.21 8.07
C TYR A 42 -4.85 4.69 8.21
N VAL A 43 -3.74 4.18 8.77
CA VAL A 43 -3.57 2.77 9.08
C VAL A 43 -3.53 2.54 10.59
N PRO A 44 -4.02 1.40 11.08
CA PRO A 44 -3.98 1.09 12.50
C PRO A 44 -2.55 0.76 12.95
N ARG A 45 -2.31 0.92 14.25
CA ARG A 45 -1.08 0.50 14.92
C ARG A 45 -1.26 -0.92 15.43
N ILE A 46 -0.44 -1.85 14.95
CA ILE A 46 -0.53 -3.27 15.33
C ILE A 46 0.84 -3.75 15.74
N ALA A 47 0.95 -4.31 16.95
CA ALA A 47 2.17 -4.99 17.40
C ALA A 47 2.19 -6.43 16.84
N MET A 48 3.30 -6.82 16.25
CA MET A 48 3.54 -8.16 15.69
C MET A 48 4.97 -8.59 15.97
N THR A 49 5.21 -9.90 16.01
CA THR A 49 6.55 -10.46 16.18
C THR A 49 7.13 -10.82 14.82
N SER A 50 8.32 -10.35 14.52
CA SER A 50 9.07 -10.72 13.31
C SER A 50 9.78 -12.07 13.49
N LEU A 51 10.24 -12.65 12.38
CA LEU A 51 10.90 -13.97 12.37
C LEU A 51 12.18 -14.00 13.21
N ASP A 52 12.82 -12.85 13.43
CA ASP A 52 13.98 -12.68 14.33
C ASP A 52 13.58 -12.62 15.81
N GLY A 53 12.31 -12.78 16.16
CA GLY A 53 11.78 -12.73 17.52
C GLY A 53 11.53 -11.33 18.08
N ALA A 54 11.88 -10.26 17.34
CA ALA A 54 11.70 -8.90 17.81
C ALA A 54 10.23 -8.44 17.64
N SER A 55 9.74 -7.68 18.64
CA SER A 55 8.45 -7.01 18.54
C SER A 55 8.54 -5.80 17.60
N ARG A 56 7.65 -5.74 16.63
CA ARG A 56 7.55 -4.66 15.61
C ARG A 56 6.18 -4.04 15.64
N ARG A 57 6.09 -2.74 15.42
CA ARG A 57 4.81 -2.02 15.34
C ARG A 57 4.53 -1.63 13.89
N LEU A 58 3.53 -2.25 13.29
CA LEU A 58 3.04 -1.84 11.98
C LEU A 58 2.18 -0.58 12.11
N GLY A 59 2.31 0.36 11.15
CA GLY A 59 1.55 1.60 11.17
C GLY A 59 2.05 2.66 12.15
N GLU A 60 3.15 2.38 12.84
CA GLU A 60 3.83 3.31 13.76
C GLU A 60 5.33 3.30 13.46
N PRO A 61 5.81 4.16 12.54
CA PRO A 61 7.22 4.24 12.22
C PRO A 61 8.09 4.53 13.45
N ALA A 62 9.20 3.80 13.60
CA ALA A 62 10.21 4.10 14.62
C ALA A 62 10.94 5.44 14.35
N ALA A 63 10.96 5.87 13.08
CA ALA A 63 11.52 7.14 12.62
C ALA A 63 10.46 7.97 11.87
N ASP A 64 10.77 8.54 10.70
CA ASP A 64 9.80 9.35 9.94
C ASP A 64 8.88 8.48 9.08
N TYR A 65 9.41 7.35 8.57
CA TYR A 65 8.69 6.52 7.61
C TYR A 65 8.84 5.04 7.91
N GLN A 66 7.79 4.30 7.59
CA GLN A 66 7.78 2.84 7.58
C GLN A 66 7.34 2.35 6.20
N VAL A 67 8.16 1.51 5.58
CA VAL A 67 7.85 0.84 4.32
C VAL A 67 7.35 -0.56 4.62
N LEU A 68 6.10 -0.87 4.29
CA LEU A 68 5.49 -2.18 4.46
C LEU A 68 5.36 -2.88 3.12
N TYR A 69 5.91 -4.08 3.01
CA TYR A 69 5.80 -4.94 1.84
C TYR A 69 5.00 -6.19 2.17
N PHE A 70 3.75 -6.26 1.70
CA PHE A 70 2.89 -7.43 1.85
C PHE A 70 3.06 -8.37 0.66
N PHE A 71 3.27 -9.65 0.94
CA PHE A 71 3.51 -10.67 -0.08
C PHE A 71 3.03 -12.05 0.33
N THR A 72 2.98 -12.98 -0.64
CA THR A 72 2.87 -14.42 -0.40
C THR A 72 3.97 -15.13 -1.18
N THR A 73 4.45 -16.24 -0.62
CA THR A 73 5.57 -17.01 -1.17
C THR A 73 5.20 -17.70 -2.48
N GLY A 74 3.93 -18.08 -2.65
CA GLY A 74 3.40 -18.71 -3.85
C GLY A 74 3.01 -17.75 -4.98
N CYS A 75 3.05 -16.43 -4.76
CA CYS A 75 2.61 -15.46 -5.76
C CYS A 75 3.69 -15.18 -6.82
N PRO A 76 3.44 -15.45 -8.12
CA PRO A 76 4.41 -15.17 -9.18
C PRO A 76 4.80 -13.69 -9.27
N HIS A 77 3.85 -12.78 -9.05
CA HIS A 77 4.09 -11.34 -9.07
C HIS A 77 4.95 -10.87 -7.89
N CYS A 78 4.81 -11.51 -6.71
CA CYS A 78 5.67 -11.24 -5.57
C CYS A 78 7.11 -11.68 -5.85
N ARG A 79 7.28 -12.86 -6.43
CA ARG A 79 8.59 -13.40 -6.83
C ARG A 79 9.26 -12.51 -7.88
N ALA A 80 8.53 -12.08 -8.90
CA ALA A 80 9.03 -11.15 -9.91
C ALA A 80 9.42 -9.77 -9.33
N SER A 81 8.78 -9.35 -8.24
CA SER A 81 9.05 -8.07 -7.57
C SER A 81 10.24 -8.13 -6.62
N ALA A 82 10.60 -9.31 -6.12
CA ALA A 82 11.60 -9.48 -5.06
C ALA A 82 12.96 -8.80 -5.32
N PRO A 83 13.54 -8.84 -6.54
CA PRO A 83 14.79 -8.14 -6.83
C PRO A 83 14.69 -6.62 -6.64
N LEU A 84 13.57 -6.01 -7.07
CA LEU A 84 13.36 -4.57 -6.94
C LEU A 84 13.00 -4.18 -5.50
N VAL A 85 12.30 -5.03 -4.77
CA VAL A 85 12.05 -4.85 -3.33
C VAL A 85 13.36 -4.87 -2.54
N LYS A 86 14.27 -5.80 -2.86
CA LYS A 86 15.63 -5.82 -2.30
C LYS A 86 16.40 -4.55 -2.64
N ALA A 87 16.31 -4.07 -3.89
CA ALA A 87 16.94 -2.82 -4.31
C ALA A 87 16.38 -1.60 -3.58
N ILE A 88 15.06 -1.55 -3.31
CA ILE A 88 14.44 -0.51 -2.47
C ILE A 88 15.06 -0.53 -1.07
N ALA A 89 15.10 -1.70 -0.42
CA ALA A 89 15.67 -1.84 0.92
C ALA A 89 17.13 -1.37 0.99
N GLY A 90 17.96 -1.74 0.02
CA GLY A 90 19.37 -1.32 -0.05
C GLY A 90 19.60 0.17 -0.30
N GLN A 91 18.61 0.89 -0.83
CA GLN A 91 18.68 2.33 -1.09
C GLN A 91 17.93 3.18 -0.06
N LEU A 92 17.19 2.53 0.84
CA LEU A 92 16.25 3.21 1.73
C LEU A 92 16.94 4.18 2.69
N ASP A 93 18.04 3.75 3.31
CA ASP A 93 18.81 4.56 4.26
C ASP A 93 19.41 5.79 3.59
N ALA A 94 20.03 5.61 2.43
CA ALA A 94 20.58 6.73 1.66
C ALA A 94 19.48 7.70 1.21
N ALA A 95 18.35 7.19 0.78
CA ALA A 95 17.23 8.01 0.30
C ALA A 95 16.54 8.78 1.43
N SER A 96 16.40 8.20 2.61
CA SER A 96 15.72 8.78 3.76
C SER A 96 16.65 9.49 4.74
N GLY A 97 17.97 9.30 4.62
CA GLY A 97 18.96 9.73 5.62
C GLY A 97 18.78 8.99 6.96
N GLY A 98 18.54 7.68 6.91
CA GLY A 98 18.33 6.83 8.09
C GLY A 98 16.97 7.02 8.78
N ARG A 99 16.01 7.70 8.13
CA ARG A 99 14.70 8.03 8.74
C ARG A 99 13.56 7.10 8.29
N ALA A 100 13.87 6.03 7.59
CA ALA A 100 12.87 5.05 7.16
C ALA A 100 13.31 3.64 7.54
N GLU A 101 12.34 2.84 7.96
CA GLU A 101 12.50 1.41 8.16
C GLU A 101 11.68 0.62 7.13
N MET A 102 12.09 -0.61 6.85
CA MET A 102 11.34 -1.52 5.99
C MET A 102 11.00 -2.80 6.72
N LEU A 103 9.74 -3.25 6.57
CA LEU A 103 9.24 -4.52 7.11
C LEU A 103 8.54 -5.31 5.99
N GLY A 104 8.82 -6.61 5.92
CA GLY A 104 8.09 -7.55 5.08
C GLY A 104 6.96 -8.21 5.87
N ILE A 105 5.78 -8.34 5.27
CA ILE A 105 4.65 -9.05 5.85
C ILE A 105 4.27 -10.20 4.91
N ALA A 106 4.70 -11.40 5.27
CA ALA A 106 4.34 -12.62 4.56
C ALA A 106 2.99 -13.14 5.06
N LEU A 107 2.05 -13.38 4.16
CA LEU A 107 0.75 -13.95 4.49
C LEU A 107 0.77 -15.49 4.43
N ASP A 108 1.91 -16.08 4.82
CA ASP A 108 2.24 -17.50 4.79
C ASP A 108 2.76 -17.96 6.17
N PRO A 109 2.87 -19.29 6.37
CA PRO A 109 3.50 -19.83 7.58
C PRO A 109 4.94 -19.37 7.78
N PRO A 110 5.43 -19.26 9.05
CA PRO A 110 6.76 -18.74 9.36
C PRO A 110 7.90 -19.45 8.60
N ALA A 111 7.87 -20.77 8.48
CA ALA A 111 8.90 -21.53 7.77
C ALA A 111 8.98 -21.19 6.27
N ALA A 112 7.83 -21.00 5.62
CA ALA A 112 7.78 -20.60 4.21
C ALA A 112 8.25 -19.16 4.01
N ALA A 113 7.84 -18.25 4.90
CA ALA A 113 8.25 -16.86 4.89
C ALA A 113 9.77 -16.70 5.08
N ASP A 114 10.35 -17.45 5.99
CA ASP A 114 11.78 -17.45 6.28
C ASP A 114 12.60 -18.00 5.08
N ALA A 115 12.17 -19.13 4.52
CA ALA A 115 12.82 -19.71 3.33
C ALA A 115 12.79 -18.71 2.16
N TYR A 116 11.65 -18.07 1.92
CA TYR A 116 11.50 -17.06 0.87
C TYR A 116 12.39 -15.82 1.10
N ALA A 117 12.43 -15.31 2.33
CA ALA A 117 13.27 -14.17 2.67
C ALA A 117 14.76 -14.45 2.44
N ARG A 118 15.23 -15.66 2.81
CA ARG A 118 16.60 -16.10 2.54
C ARG A 118 16.88 -16.28 1.04
N GLU A 119 15.98 -16.94 0.32
CA GLU A 119 16.11 -17.18 -1.14
C GLU A 119 16.30 -15.86 -1.90
N HIS A 120 15.51 -14.85 -1.54
CA HIS A 120 15.55 -13.54 -2.20
C HIS A 120 16.53 -12.54 -1.58
N GLY A 121 17.21 -12.92 -0.50
CA GLY A 121 18.22 -12.10 0.18
C GLY A 121 17.63 -10.82 0.75
N PHE A 122 16.51 -10.91 1.44
CA PHE A 122 15.90 -9.77 2.14
C PHE A 122 16.72 -9.43 3.38
N ALA A 123 17.24 -8.20 3.43
CA ALA A 123 18.03 -7.67 4.54
C ALA A 123 17.19 -6.88 5.55
N PHE A 124 15.87 -6.97 5.48
CA PHE A 124 14.94 -6.32 6.38
C PHE A 124 14.11 -7.35 7.14
N PRO A 125 13.59 -7.02 8.34
CA PRO A 125 12.78 -7.93 9.13
C PRO A 125 11.51 -8.37 8.40
N VAL A 126 11.18 -9.66 8.52
CA VAL A 126 9.96 -10.25 7.97
C VAL A 126 9.06 -10.73 9.09
N ILE A 127 7.79 -10.43 8.99
CA ILE A 127 6.72 -10.86 9.88
C ILE A 127 5.90 -11.91 9.10
N ALA A 128 5.73 -13.08 9.67
CA ALA A 128 4.82 -14.09 9.13
C ALA A 128 3.46 -13.95 9.80
N SER A 129 2.44 -13.62 9.02
CA SER A 129 1.08 -13.43 9.52
C SER A 129 0.08 -14.22 8.69
N GLN A 130 -0.43 -15.30 9.23
CA GLN A 130 -1.52 -16.06 8.63
C GLN A 130 -2.89 -15.39 8.88
N ASP A 131 -2.94 -14.40 9.75
CA ASP A 131 -4.16 -13.64 10.01
C ASP A 131 -4.43 -12.61 8.90
N ARG A 132 -5.27 -13.02 7.97
CA ARG A 132 -5.72 -12.15 6.88
C ARG A 132 -6.50 -10.93 7.37
N ARG A 133 -7.09 -10.96 8.57
CA ARG A 133 -7.83 -9.81 9.12
C ARG A 133 -6.86 -8.66 9.38
N SER A 134 -5.72 -8.92 9.99
CA SER A 134 -4.68 -7.90 10.20
C SER A 134 -4.20 -7.29 8.88
N ALA A 135 -4.00 -8.11 7.83
CA ALA A 135 -3.64 -7.62 6.50
C ALA A 135 -4.75 -6.73 5.89
N MET A 136 -6.01 -7.09 6.09
CA MET A 136 -7.15 -6.31 5.58
C MET A 136 -7.27 -4.93 6.23
N LEU A 137 -6.77 -4.73 7.44
CA LEU A 137 -6.70 -3.41 8.08
C LEU A 137 -5.77 -2.44 7.33
N PHE A 138 -4.79 -2.97 6.61
CA PHE A 138 -3.93 -2.23 5.67
C PHE A 138 -4.46 -2.25 4.24
N ARG A 139 -5.66 -2.83 4.03
CA ARG A 139 -6.25 -3.09 2.70
C ARG A 139 -5.36 -3.94 1.79
N ALA A 140 -4.56 -4.83 2.38
CA ALA A 140 -3.69 -5.77 1.67
C ALA A 140 -4.49 -6.99 1.16
N ARG A 141 -5.53 -6.72 0.38
CA ARG A 141 -6.36 -7.76 -0.25
C ARG A 141 -5.63 -8.44 -1.41
N ASN A 142 -4.88 -7.66 -2.15
CA ASN A 142 -4.08 -8.12 -3.29
C ASN A 142 -2.60 -7.93 -2.98
N VAL A 143 -1.80 -8.93 -3.32
CA VAL A 143 -0.34 -8.89 -3.17
C VAL A 143 0.33 -9.06 -4.54
N PRO A 144 1.53 -8.51 -4.72
CA PRO A 144 2.28 -7.70 -3.77
C PRO A 144 1.63 -6.35 -3.53
N LEU A 145 1.76 -5.86 -2.30
CA LEU A 145 1.37 -4.50 -1.93
C LEU A 145 2.54 -3.83 -1.22
N LEU A 146 2.86 -2.60 -1.60
CA LEU A 146 3.86 -1.79 -0.96
C LEU A 146 3.24 -0.47 -0.49
N LEU A 147 3.44 -0.17 0.80
CA LEU A 147 2.97 1.06 1.45
C LEU A 147 4.16 1.82 2.02
N VAL A 148 4.14 3.14 1.92
CA VAL A 148 4.97 4.03 2.73
C VAL A 148 4.05 4.76 3.69
N ILE A 149 4.33 4.65 4.98
CA ILE A 149 3.53 5.23 6.06
C ILE A 149 4.37 6.29 6.74
N GLY A 150 3.81 7.46 6.94
CA GLY A 150 4.43 8.55 7.67
C GLY A 150 4.23 8.44 9.18
N ARG A 151 4.96 9.25 9.94
CA ARG A 151 4.91 9.29 11.42
C ARG A 151 3.51 9.52 11.98
N ASP A 152 2.64 10.18 11.23
CA ASP A 152 1.24 10.42 11.59
C ASP A 152 0.32 9.21 11.32
N GLY A 153 0.86 8.07 10.90
CA GLY A 153 0.11 6.87 10.56
C GLY A 153 -0.64 6.94 9.22
N ARG A 154 -0.32 7.92 8.36
CA ARG A 154 -0.97 8.06 7.05
C ARG A 154 -0.10 7.51 5.93
N VAL A 155 -0.76 6.89 4.96
CA VAL A 155 -0.12 6.39 3.74
C VAL A 155 0.37 7.57 2.89
N ARG A 156 1.66 7.57 2.58
CA ARG A 156 2.33 8.54 1.69
C ARG A 156 2.50 8.01 0.28
N TYR A 157 2.59 6.70 0.15
CA TYR A 157 2.68 6.01 -1.13
C TYR A 157 2.02 4.64 -1.01
N ALA A 158 1.30 4.22 -2.05
CA ALA A 158 0.69 2.91 -2.14
C ALA A 158 0.85 2.37 -3.56
N ARG A 159 1.31 1.13 -3.68
CA ARG A 159 1.37 0.40 -4.94
C ARG A 159 0.85 -1.01 -4.74
N VAL A 160 -0.21 -1.32 -5.47
CA VAL A 160 -0.79 -2.67 -5.56
C VAL A 160 -0.31 -3.31 -6.86
N GLY A 161 0.08 -4.57 -6.82
CA GLY A 161 0.55 -5.34 -7.97
C GLY A 161 2.07 -5.31 -8.14
N ALA A 162 2.56 -5.97 -9.17
CA ALA A 162 3.98 -6.20 -9.39
C ALA A 162 4.80 -4.90 -9.44
N ILE A 163 5.94 -4.91 -8.77
CA ILE A 163 6.97 -3.88 -8.87
C ILE A 163 7.98 -4.42 -9.89
N ASN A 164 7.80 -4.02 -11.14
CA ASN A 164 8.58 -4.51 -12.28
C ASN A 164 9.26 -3.39 -13.06
N THR A 165 9.18 -2.15 -12.57
CA THR A 165 9.75 -0.96 -13.23
C THR A 165 10.50 -0.09 -12.22
N LYS A 166 11.45 0.70 -12.75
CA LYS A 166 12.20 1.68 -11.96
C LYS A 166 11.30 2.77 -11.37
N GLU A 167 10.18 3.08 -12.01
CA GLU A 167 9.19 4.05 -11.50
C GLU A 167 8.58 3.58 -10.16
N GLY A 168 8.34 2.27 -10.01
CA GLY A 168 7.87 1.70 -8.75
C GLY A 168 8.88 1.88 -7.62
N VAL A 169 10.17 1.67 -7.90
CA VAL A 169 11.27 1.93 -6.96
C VAL A 169 11.36 3.41 -6.63
N ASN A 170 11.41 4.26 -7.65
CA ASN A 170 11.53 5.71 -7.49
C ASN A 170 10.36 6.32 -6.71
N GLY A 171 9.15 5.79 -6.87
CA GLY A 171 7.97 6.23 -6.13
C GLY A 171 8.14 6.08 -4.62
N VAL A 172 8.66 4.93 -4.17
CA VAL A 172 8.97 4.68 -2.74
C VAL A 172 10.07 5.59 -2.25
N LEU A 173 11.21 5.64 -2.97
CA LEU A 173 12.36 6.44 -2.56
C LEU A 173 12.04 7.94 -2.53
N THR A 174 11.20 8.43 -3.43
CA THR A 174 10.72 9.82 -3.43
C THR A 174 9.80 10.10 -2.24
N ALA A 175 8.94 9.15 -1.87
CA ALA A 175 8.04 9.30 -0.74
C ALA A 175 8.79 9.45 0.59
N VAL A 176 9.91 8.73 0.78
CA VAL A 176 10.72 8.78 2.01
C VAL A 176 11.75 9.92 2.03
N ARG A 177 12.03 10.57 0.89
CA ARG A 177 12.93 11.73 0.82
C ARG A 177 12.33 12.99 1.42
N ARG A 178 11.01 13.14 1.37
CA ARG A 178 10.34 14.32 1.90
C ARG A 178 10.51 14.35 3.41
N LYS A 179 11.11 15.44 3.91
CA LYS A 179 11.12 15.72 5.35
C LYS A 179 9.69 16.04 5.78
N GLU A 180 9.10 15.21 6.63
CA GLU A 180 7.79 15.55 7.20
C GLU A 180 7.92 16.82 8.05
N ALA A 181 7.05 17.80 7.80
CA ALA A 181 6.89 18.90 8.73
C ALA A 181 6.43 18.28 10.07
N SER A 182 7.15 18.62 11.16
CA SER A 182 6.70 18.22 12.50
C SER A 182 5.25 18.65 12.67
N PRO A 183 4.35 17.77 13.17
CA PRO A 183 2.99 18.18 13.43
C PRO A 183 3.06 19.42 14.35
N ALA A 184 2.47 20.52 13.89
CA ALA A 184 2.31 21.71 14.73
C ALA A 184 1.58 21.25 15.99
N GLY A 185 2.25 21.37 17.15
CA GLY A 185 1.64 21.08 18.44
C GLY A 185 0.33 21.88 18.60
N PRO A 186 -0.63 21.39 19.38
CA PRO A 186 -1.86 22.11 19.61
C PRO A 186 -1.51 23.50 20.14
N THR A 187 -1.86 24.54 19.38
CA THR A 187 -1.82 25.93 19.86
C THR A 187 -2.84 26.03 20.99
N THR A 188 -2.36 25.93 22.23
CA THR A 188 -3.13 26.32 23.39
C THR A 188 -3.36 27.84 23.26
N LYS A 189 -4.55 28.21 22.80
CA LYS A 189 -5.04 29.56 23.02
C LYS A 189 -5.42 29.65 24.50
N GLU A 190 -4.54 30.22 25.30
CA GLU A 190 -4.92 30.81 26.57
C GLU A 190 -5.74 32.08 26.27
N SER A 191 -6.95 32.08 26.80
CA SER A 191 -7.77 33.28 27.02
C SER A 191 -7.91 33.51 28.50
#